data_6f0973a18ac0006eb901f8213306a89a
#
_entry.id   6f0973a18ac0006eb901f8213306a89a
#
_cell.length_a   1.000
_cell.length_b   1.000
_cell.length_c   1.000
_cell.angle_alpha   90.00
_cell.angle_beta   90.00
_cell.angle_gamma   90.00
#
_symmetry.space_group_name_H-M   'P 1'
#
loop_
_entity.id
_entity.type
_entity.pdbx_description
1 polymer ?
#
loop_
_entity_poly.entity_id
_entity_poly.type
_entity_poly.pdbx_seq_one_letter_code
_entity_poly.pdbx_strand_id
1 'polypeptide(L)'
;VLAALYKPFWAAILIAFLAMYLYLYCKQNKWKPVEVFKKSIELWVKSFKEDIKFRKIFLLTFYVAMILCRTMLYRDFWTNPLSDIMGGWGFKDAKGQLTTESIENIMLFIPLIMLVLWIFQKELLGEKHRFINTVWVATSTVGVISLIIEFSQLLFHLGTFQISDLVYNTLGGTVGGIIYYVIYKIRHRNE
;
A
#
# COMPACT_ATOMS: atom_id res chain seq x y z
N VAL A 1 -11.90 2.29 12.62
CA VAL A 1 -11.17 2.81 11.44
C VAL A 1 -10.01 3.73 11.87
N LEU A 2 -10.25 4.84 12.60
CA LEU A 2 -9.18 5.78 12.98
C LEU A 2 -8.10 5.14 13.87
N ALA A 3 -8.46 4.32 14.85
CA ALA A 3 -7.49 3.63 15.71
C ALA A 3 -6.60 2.65 14.92
N ALA A 4 -7.14 2.00 13.90
CA ALA A 4 -6.39 1.09 13.04
C ALA A 4 -5.34 1.81 12.18
N LEU A 5 -5.59 3.07 11.81
CA LEU A 5 -4.64 3.90 11.07
C LEU A 5 -3.59 4.54 12.00
N TYR A 6 -3.97 4.89 13.22
CA TYR A 6 -3.08 5.60 14.14
C TYR A 6 -1.97 4.72 14.74
N LYS A 7 -2.30 3.46 15.09
CA LYS A 7 -1.31 2.54 15.69
C LYS A 7 -0.04 2.35 14.85
N PRO A 8 -0.11 2.07 13.54
CA PRO A 8 1.08 1.85 12.73
C PRO A 8 1.79 3.14 12.26
N PHE A 9 1.20 4.33 12.49
CA PHE A 9 1.67 5.59 11.90
C PHE A 9 3.15 5.88 12.18
N TRP A 10 3.58 5.82 13.45
CA TRP A 10 4.96 6.14 13.82
C TRP A 10 5.96 5.13 13.30
N ALA A 11 5.63 3.84 13.34
CA ALA A 11 6.47 2.80 12.78
C ALA A 11 6.60 2.95 11.25
N ALA A 12 5.49 3.24 10.58
CA ALA A 12 5.47 3.43 9.13
C ALA A 12 6.28 4.64 8.67
N ILE A 13 6.21 5.76 9.40
CA ILE A 13 7.00 6.95 9.07
C ILE A 13 8.50 6.67 9.25
N LEU A 14 8.88 5.96 10.31
CA LEU A 14 10.29 5.55 10.54
C LEU A 14 10.80 4.64 9.42
N ILE A 15 10.00 3.64 9.03
CA ILE A 15 10.32 2.72 7.92
C ILE A 15 10.46 3.50 6.61
N ALA A 16 9.56 4.46 6.34
CA ALA A 16 9.63 5.28 5.13
C ALA A 16 10.89 6.15 5.10
N PHE A 17 11.28 6.76 6.22
CA PHE A 17 12.53 7.51 6.32
C PHE A 17 13.75 6.62 6.05
N LEU A 18 13.79 5.43 6.66
CA LEU A 18 14.87 4.47 6.47
C LEU A 18 14.95 3.98 5.02
N ALA A 19 13.83 3.64 4.41
CA ALA A 19 13.78 3.19 3.02
C ALA A 19 14.24 4.28 2.05
N MET A 20 13.83 5.54 2.27
CA MET A 20 14.29 6.67 1.45
C MET A 20 15.77 7.00 1.67
N TYR A 21 16.29 6.77 2.88
CA TYR A 21 17.72 6.83 3.14
C TYR A 21 18.48 5.78 2.32
N LEU A 22 18.02 4.53 2.33
CA LEU A 22 18.61 3.45 1.52
C LEU A 22 18.51 3.75 0.02
N TYR A 23 17.39 4.29 -0.43
CA TYR A 23 17.21 4.72 -1.82
C TYR A 23 18.26 5.75 -2.25
N LEU A 24 18.50 6.79 -1.43
CA LEU A 24 19.54 7.80 -1.69
C LEU A 24 20.95 7.18 -1.64
N TYR A 25 21.18 6.30 -0.69
CA TYR A 25 22.46 5.58 -0.56
C TYR A 25 22.77 4.76 -1.82
N CYS A 26 21.82 3.97 -2.31
CA CYS A 26 21.98 3.20 -3.54
C CYS A 26 22.18 4.07 -4.79
N LYS A 27 21.54 5.26 -4.84
CA LYS A 27 21.66 6.18 -5.96
C LYS A 27 23.06 6.84 -6.04
N GLN A 28 23.77 6.97 -4.94
CA GLN A 28 25.03 7.73 -4.89
C GLN A 28 26.32 6.90 -4.84
N ASN A 29 26.26 5.59 -4.75
CA ASN A 29 27.34 4.55 -4.90
C ASN A 29 28.74 4.83 -4.33
N LYS A 30 29.00 5.87 -3.52
CA LYS A 30 30.36 6.25 -3.06
C LYS A 30 30.43 6.80 -1.63
N TRP A 31 29.65 6.28 -0.70
CA TRP A 31 29.59 6.87 0.63
C TRP A 31 30.41 6.09 1.68
N LYS A 32 31.32 6.80 2.38
CA LYS A 32 31.96 6.25 3.59
C LYS A 32 31.00 6.38 4.79
N PRO A 33 30.88 5.37 5.66
CA PRO A 33 29.81 5.29 6.66
C PRO A 33 29.69 6.47 7.65
N VAL A 34 30.78 7.11 8.02
CA VAL A 34 30.79 8.11 9.11
C VAL A 34 30.47 9.55 8.65
N GLU A 35 30.83 9.93 7.42
CA GLU A 35 30.43 11.23 6.85
C GLU A 35 28.98 11.27 6.34
N VAL A 36 28.41 10.10 6.27
CA VAL A 36 27.13 9.79 5.63
C VAL A 36 25.95 10.39 6.36
N PHE A 37 25.92 10.36 7.71
CA PHE A 37 24.71 10.71 8.44
C PHE A 37 24.34 12.20 8.30
N LYS A 38 25.27 13.11 8.50
CA LYS A 38 25.02 14.56 8.39
C LYS A 38 24.72 14.98 6.97
N LYS A 39 25.50 14.50 6.01
CA LYS A 39 25.31 14.71 4.58
C LYS A 39 24.03 14.08 4.04
N SER A 40 23.58 12.98 4.65
CA SER A 40 22.36 12.29 4.26
C SER A 40 21.12 13.07 4.64
N ILE A 41 21.09 13.67 5.82
CA ILE A 41 19.96 14.50 6.25
C ILE A 41 19.83 15.73 5.35
N GLU A 42 20.92 16.39 5.05
CA GLU A 42 20.90 17.54 4.13
C GLU A 42 20.44 17.15 2.72
N LEU A 43 20.93 16.04 2.18
CA LEU A 43 20.50 15.50 0.89
C LEU A 43 19.04 15.05 0.90
N TRP A 44 18.59 14.43 1.99
CA TRP A 44 17.21 14.02 2.15
C TRP A 44 16.28 15.25 2.12
N VAL A 45 16.60 16.28 2.92
CA VAL A 45 15.84 17.53 2.96
C VAL A 45 15.86 18.22 1.60
N LYS A 46 17.02 18.27 0.94
CA LYS A 46 17.15 18.85 -0.41
C LYS A 46 16.31 18.07 -1.41
N SER A 47 16.44 16.73 -1.46
CA SER A 47 15.65 15.89 -2.38
C SER A 47 14.15 16.01 -2.11
N PHE A 48 13.75 16.10 -0.86
CA PHE A 48 12.33 16.29 -0.50
C PHE A 48 11.78 17.63 -0.96
N LYS A 49 12.60 18.71 -0.93
CA LYS A 49 12.20 20.05 -1.39
C LYS A 49 12.18 20.17 -2.91
N GLU A 50 13.18 19.61 -3.58
CA GLU A 50 13.43 19.87 -5.00
C GLU A 50 12.88 18.77 -5.94
N ASP A 51 12.81 17.51 -5.48
CA ASP A 51 12.44 16.38 -6.34
C ASP A 51 10.99 15.89 -6.05
N ILE A 52 10.09 16.19 -6.98
CA ILE A 52 8.69 15.73 -6.92
C ILE A 52 8.59 14.20 -6.93
N LYS A 53 9.47 13.52 -7.71
CA LYS A 53 9.48 12.05 -7.77
C LYS A 53 9.86 11.45 -6.42
N PHE A 54 10.84 12.06 -5.74
CA PHE A 54 11.24 11.65 -4.39
C PHE A 54 10.08 11.75 -3.39
N ARG A 55 9.32 12.86 -3.41
CA ARG A 55 8.13 13.02 -2.53
C ARG A 55 7.05 11.98 -2.80
N LYS A 56 6.79 11.69 -4.08
CA LYS A 56 5.81 10.66 -4.47
C LYS A 56 6.22 9.28 -3.98
N ILE A 57 7.49 8.90 -4.17
CA ILE A 57 8.03 7.62 -3.71
C ILE A 57 8.00 7.55 -2.18
N PHE A 58 8.35 8.63 -1.48
CA PHE A 58 8.25 8.69 -0.03
C PHE A 58 6.82 8.42 0.46
N LEU A 59 5.84 9.08 -0.15
CA LEU A 59 4.42 8.90 0.20
C LEU A 59 3.95 7.47 -0.05
N LEU A 60 4.34 6.87 -1.17
CA LEU A 60 4.04 5.46 -1.45
C LEU A 60 4.70 4.52 -0.44
N THR A 61 5.99 4.73 -0.16
CA THR A 61 6.73 3.90 0.80
C THR A 61 6.13 4.00 2.20
N PHE A 62 5.75 5.21 2.63
CA PHE A 62 5.04 5.42 3.89
C PHE A 62 3.72 4.65 3.92
N TYR A 63 2.93 4.74 2.84
CA TYR A 63 1.64 4.07 2.77
C TYR A 63 1.76 2.54 2.74
N VAL A 64 2.72 2.02 1.97
CA VAL A 64 3.05 0.58 1.98
C VAL A 64 3.49 0.13 3.36
N ALA A 65 4.34 0.90 4.05
CA ALA A 65 4.76 0.60 5.42
C ALA A 65 3.56 0.59 6.39
N MET A 66 2.60 1.51 6.23
CA MET A 66 1.34 1.51 7.00
C MET A 66 0.57 0.19 6.82
N ILE A 67 0.41 -0.26 5.57
CA ILE A 67 -0.27 -1.52 5.27
C ILE A 67 0.48 -2.70 5.89
N LEU A 68 1.79 -2.79 5.68
CA LEU A 68 2.61 -3.89 6.21
C LEU A 68 2.62 -3.91 7.75
N CYS A 69 2.73 -2.76 8.39
CA CYS A 69 2.61 -2.69 9.84
C CYS A 69 1.25 -3.21 10.32
N ARG A 70 0.16 -2.81 9.66
CA ARG A 70 -1.19 -3.24 10.03
C ARG A 70 -1.41 -4.73 9.79
N THR A 71 -0.95 -5.24 8.64
CA THR A 71 -1.23 -6.62 8.21
C THR A 71 -0.26 -7.65 8.77
N MET A 72 0.96 -7.23 9.18
CA MET A 72 2.01 -8.12 9.63
C MET A 72 2.44 -7.88 11.08
N LEU A 73 2.76 -6.62 11.47
CA LEU A 73 3.37 -6.32 12.77
C LEU A 73 2.36 -6.21 13.92
N TYR A 74 1.13 -5.86 13.63
CA TYR A 74 0.07 -5.68 14.65
C TYR A 74 -0.98 -6.80 14.59
N ARG A 75 -0.59 -7.99 14.12
CA ARG A 75 -1.40 -9.21 14.13
C ARG A 75 -0.91 -10.15 15.23
N ASP A 76 -1.87 -10.83 15.84
CA ASP A 76 -1.59 -11.86 16.84
C ASP A 76 -1.10 -13.14 16.17
N PHE A 77 -0.28 -13.91 16.91
CA PHE A 77 0.15 -15.23 16.45
C PHE A 77 -1.01 -16.24 16.57
N TRP A 78 -1.25 -16.97 15.47
CA TRP A 78 -2.30 -17.99 15.41
C TRP A 78 -1.70 -19.38 15.20
N THR A 79 -2.08 -20.31 16.07
CA THR A 79 -1.62 -21.72 15.98
C THR A 79 -2.24 -22.45 14.79
N ASN A 80 -3.44 -22.06 14.35
CA ASN A 80 -4.13 -22.63 13.19
C ASN A 80 -4.59 -21.52 12.23
N PRO A 81 -3.70 -21.05 11.32
CA PRO A 81 -4.02 -19.94 10.40
C PRO A 81 -5.06 -20.31 9.33
N LEU A 82 -5.41 -21.58 9.17
CA LEU A 82 -6.45 -22.05 8.25
C LEU A 82 -7.80 -22.29 8.95
N SER A 83 -7.97 -21.84 10.20
CA SER A 83 -9.21 -22.08 10.96
C SER A 83 -10.43 -21.33 10.41
N ASP A 84 -10.23 -20.25 9.65
CA ASP A 84 -11.31 -19.43 9.09
C ASP A 84 -10.99 -18.95 7.66
N ILE A 85 -10.87 -19.91 6.74
CA ILE A 85 -10.48 -19.63 5.34
C ILE A 85 -11.50 -18.76 4.61
N MET A 86 -12.79 -18.92 4.91
CA MET A 86 -13.83 -18.14 4.23
C MET A 86 -13.88 -16.69 4.73
N GLY A 87 -13.55 -16.47 6.01
CA GLY A 87 -13.60 -15.16 6.66
C GLY A 87 -15.00 -14.59 6.84
N GLY A 88 -15.09 -13.34 7.24
CA GLY A 88 -16.35 -12.61 7.41
C GLY A 88 -16.85 -11.98 6.11
N TRP A 89 -18.13 -12.15 5.79
CA TRP A 89 -18.74 -11.55 4.61
C TRP A 89 -19.74 -10.43 4.97
N GLY A 90 -19.62 -9.29 4.29
CA GLY A 90 -20.45 -8.12 4.55
C GLY A 90 -20.07 -7.42 5.84
N PHE A 91 -21.06 -7.16 6.70
CA PHE A 91 -20.89 -6.46 7.98
C PHE A 91 -20.93 -7.39 9.18
N LYS A 92 -20.75 -8.68 8.98
CA LYS A 92 -20.74 -9.68 10.05
C LYS A 92 -19.48 -10.50 9.99
N ASP A 93 -18.87 -10.70 11.16
CA ASP A 93 -17.76 -11.64 11.34
C ASP A 93 -18.23 -13.09 11.31
N ALA A 94 -17.29 -14.04 11.43
CA ALA A 94 -17.59 -15.47 11.48
C ALA A 94 -18.49 -15.88 12.67
N LYS A 95 -18.61 -15.04 13.70
CA LYS A 95 -19.49 -15.22 14.87
C LYS A 95 -20.84 -14.51 14.73
N GLY A 96 -21.11 -13.85 13.58
CA GLY A 96 -22.33 -13.09 13.33
C GLY A 96 -22.39 -11.71 13.98
N GLN A 97 -21.30 -11.23 14.59
CA GLN A 97 -21.21 -9.91 15.20
C GLN A 97 -20.92 -8.84 14.12
N LEU A 98 -21.42 -7.62 14.34
CA LEU A 98 -21.16 -6.52 13.42
C LEU A 98 -19.68 -6.14 13.40
N THR A 99 -19.11 -6.10 12.20
CA THR A 99 -17.71 -5.72 11.95
C THR A 99 -17.59 -4.68 10.85
N THR A 100 -16.56 -3.85 10.92
CA THR A 100 -16.18 -2.88 9.86
C THR A 100 -15.02 -3.38 9.00
N GLU A 101 -14.57 -4.62 9.20
CA GLU A 101 -13.36 -5.18 8.59
C GLU A 101 -13.41 -5.13 7.06
N SER A 102 -14.54 -5.52 6.46
CA SER A 102 -14.76 -5.45 5.00
C SER A 102 -14.57 -4.04 4.43
N ILE A 103 -15.13 -3.03 5.11
CA ILE A 103 -14.97 -1.62 4.69
C ILE A 103 -13.51 -1.17 4.88
N GLU A 104 -12.89 -1.54 5.99
CA GLU A 104 -11.51 -1.17 6.29
C GLU A 104 -10.55 -1.73 5.24
N ASN A 105 -10.75 -2.98 4.82
CA ASN A 105 -9.96 -3.61 3.78
C ASN A 105 -10.14 -2.90 2.43
N ILE A 106 -11.37 -2.61 2.00
CA ILE A 106 -11.61 -1.83 0.77
C ILE A 106 -10.91 -0.47 0.85
N MET A 107 -11.14 0.29 1.93
CA MET A 107 -10.63 1.65 2.10
C MET A 107 -9.10 1.70 2.16
N LEU A 108 -8.46 0.65 2.65
CA LEU A 108 -7.01 0.57 2.75
C LEU A 108 -6.32 0.49 1.38
N PHE A 109 -6.93 -0.19 0.41
CA PHE A 109 -6.30 -0.42 -0.90
C PHE A 109 -6.64 0.63 -1.95
N ILE A 110 -7.67 1.47 -1.74
CA ILE A 110 -8.00 2.59 -2.64
C ILE A 110 -6.82 3.57 -2.77
N PRO A 111 -6.28 4.18 -1.68
CA PRO A 111 -5.17 5.11 -1.81
C PRO A 111 -3.88 4.44 -2.29
N LEU A 112 -3.64 3.17 -1.92
CA LEU A 112 -2.49 2.42 -2.38
C LEU A 112 -2.41 2.41 -3.90
N ILE A 113 -3.47 1.92 -4.55
CA ILE A 113 -3.46 1.77 -6.01
C ILE A 113 -3.45 3.12 -6.72
N MET A 114 -4.12 4.13 -6.16
CA MET A 114 -4.07 5.49 -6.71
C MET A 114 -2.64 6.06 -6.69
N LEU A 115 -1.87 5.84 -5.62
CA LEU A 115 -0.47 6.25 -5.53
C LEU A 115 0.41 5.46 -6.51
N VAL A 116 0.22 4.16 -6.62
CA VAL A 116 0.96 3.30 -7.56
C VAL A 116 0.72 3.77 -9.00
N LEU A 117 -0.53 3.94 -9.41
CA LEU A 117 -0.87 4.41 -10.74
C LEU A 117 -0.36 5.84 -11.01
N TRP A 118 -0.37 6.72 -10.00
CA TRP A 118 0.13 8.10 -10.15
C TRP A 118 1.64 8.17 -10.34
N ILE A 119 2.39 7.26 -9.71
CA ILE A 119 3.86 7.24 -9.77
C ILE A 119 4.34 6.51 -11.02
N PHE A 120 3.74 5.36 -11.30
CA PHE A 120 4.15 4.44 -12.37
C PHE A 120 3.18 4.45 -13.56
N GLN A 121 2.55 5.60 -13.81
CA GLN A 121 1.52 5.78 -14.83
C GLN A 121 2.00 5.31 -16.22
N LYS A 122 3.18 5.77 -16.65
CA LYS A 122 3.73 5.47 -17.98
C LYS A 122 4.10 3.98 -18.10
N GLU A 123 4.69 3.43 -17.05
CA GLU A 123 5.16 2.04 -17.01
C GLU A 123 3.99 1.04 -16.99
N LEU A 124 2.91 1.36 -16.27
CA LEU A 124 1.78 0.45 -16.07
C LEU A 124 0.67 0.61 -17.13
N LEU A 125 0.39 1.85 -17.54
CA LEU A 125 -0.75 2.16 -18.41
C LEU A 125 -0.34 2.55 -19.83
N GLY A 126 0.96 2.89 -20.06
CA GLY A 126 1.46 3.40 -21.34
C GLY A 126 0.94 4.83 -21.61
N GLU A 127 0.94 5.23 -22.88
CA GLU A 127 0.53 6.59 -23.28
C GLU A 127 -1.00 6.75 -23.39
N LYS A 128 -1.72 5.67 -23.71
CA LYS A 128 -3.19 5.71 -23.88
C LYS A 128 -3.92 5.10 -22.68
N HIS A 129 -4.46 5.97 -21.84
CA HIS A 129 -5.24 5.56 -20.68
C HIS A 129 -6.67 5.14 -21.10
N ARG A 130 -6.90 3.83 -21.25
CA ARG A 130 -8.23 3.26 -21.49
C ARG A 130 -8.86 2.87 -20.15
N PHE A 131 -10.14 3.14 -19.96
CA PHE A 131 -10.87 2.80 -18.72
C PHE A 131 -10.65 1.35 -18.30
N ILE A 132 -10.97 0.41 -19.21
CA ILE A 132 -10.86 -1.03 -18.92
C ILE A 132 -9.44 -1.43 -18.55
N ASN A 133 -8.42 -0.91 -19.25
CA ASN A 133 -7.03 -1.20 -18.96
C ASN A 133 -6.61 -0.67 -17.58
N THR A 134 -7.00 0.56 -17.25
CA THR A 134 -6.69 1.16 -15.94
C THR A 134 -7.32 0.37 -14.81
N VAL A 135 -8.60 0.01 -14.92
CA VAL A 135 -9.31 -0.78 -13.92
C VAL A 135 -8.72 -2.18 -13.81
N TRP A 136 -8.41 -2.84 -14.94
CA TRP A 136 -7.81 -4.17 -14.94
C TRP A 136 -6.43 -4.18 -14.27
N VAL A 137 -5.55 -3.25 -14.64
CA VAL A 137 -4.23 -3.11 -14.02
C VAL A 137 -4.34 -2.85 -12.52
N ALA A 138 -5.27 -1.97 -12.11
CA ALA A 138 -5.50 -1.68 -10.71
C ALA A 138 -5.96 -2.91 -9.93
N THR A 139 -6.97 -3.62 -10.45
CA THR A 139 -7.54 -4.82 -9.84
C THR A 139 -6.51 -5.93 -9.71
N SER A 140 -5.78 -6.23 -10.80
CA SER A 140 -4.77 -7.29 -10.80
C SER A 140 -3.58 -6.97 -9.91
N THR A 141 -3.12 -5.71 -9.89
CA THR A 141 -2.02 -5.28 -9.02
C THR A 141 -2.38 -5.46 -7.56
N VAL A 142 -3.56 -4.99 -7.14
CA VAL A 142 -4.01 -5.15 -5.75
C VAL A 142 -4.31 -6.61 -5.41
N GLY A 143 -4.91 -7.36 -6.34
CA GLY A 143 -5.14 -8.80 -6.15
C GLY A 143 -3.85 -9.58 -5.87
N VAL A 144 -2.78 -9.29 -6.62
CA VAL A 144 -1.47 -9.91 -6.40
C VAL A 144 -0.87 -9.47 -5.05
N ILE A 145 -0.92 -8.18 -4.73
CA ILE A 145 -0.41 -7.66 -3.44
C ILE A 145 -1.18 -8.30 -2.27
N SER A 146 -2.51 -8.35 -2.35
CA SER A 146 -3.34 -8.97 -1.32
C SER A 146 -3.02 -10.45 -1.16
N LEU A 147 -2.87 -11.18 -2.27
CA LEU A 147 -2.49 -12.58 -2.24
C LEU A 147 -1.14 -12.80 -1.54
N ILE A 148 -0.15 -11.95 -1.82
CA ILE A 148 1.16 -11.99 -1.15
C ILE A 148 1.00 -11.74 0.35
N ILE A 149 0.18 -10.79 0.76
CA ILE A 149 -0.08 -10.51 2.17
C ILE A 149 -0.71 -11.73 2.86
N GLU A 150 -1.77 -12.29 2.27
CA GLU A 150 -2.48 -13.46 2.83
C GLU A 150 -1.55 -14.69 2.95
N PHE A 151 -0.74 -14.97 1.92
CA PHE A 151 0.25 -16.05 1.98
C PHE A 151 1.34 -15.77 3.01
N SER A 152 1.76 -14.50 3.19
CA SER A 152 2.73 -14.14 4.22
C SER A 152 2.14 -14.33 5.62
N GLN A 153 0.88 -13.97 5.84
CA GLN A 153 0.19 -14.21 7.11
C GLN A 153 0.08 -15.71 7.40
N LEU A 154 -0.26 -16.51 6.40
CA LEU A 154 -0.28 -17.97 6.51
C LEU A 154 1.09 -18.53 6.90
N LEU A 155 2.15 -18.11 6.20
CA LEU A 155 3.51 -18.62 6.40
C LEU A 155 4.09 -18.26 7.77
N PHE A 156 3.83 -17.03 8.23
CA PHE A 156 4.34 -16.53 9.50
C PHE A 156 3.38 -16.72 10.68
N HIS A 157 2.23 -17.36 10.47
CA HIS A 157 1.19 -17.53 11.47
C HIS A 157 0.67 -16.20 12.08
N LEU A 158 0.57 -15.16 11.25
CA LEU A 158 0.14 -13.82 11.65
C LEU A 158 -1.34 -13.59 11.31
N GLY A 159 -2.22 -14.18 12.10
CA GLY A 159 -3.66 -14.15 11.84
C GLY A 159 -4.15 -15.39 11.07
N THR A 160 -5.32 -15.27 10.43
CA THR A 160 -5.94 -16.32 9.61
C THR A 160 -5.88 -15.92 8.13
N PHE A 161 -5.59 -16.89 7.26
CA PHE A 161 -5.73 -16.71 5.81
C PHE A 161 -7.23 -16.62 5.47
N GLN A 162 -7.66 -15.52 4.84
CA GLN A 162 -9.06 -15.28 4.56
C GLN A 162 -9.32 -14.90 3.10
N ILE A 163 -10.21 -15.64 2.43
CA ILE A 163 -10.65 -15.34 1.06
C ILE A 163 -11.45 -14.03 1.03
N SER A 164 -12.22 -13.73 2.07
CA SER A 164 -12.95 -12.47 2.19
C SER A 164 -12.02 -11.26 2.13
N ASP A 165 -10.87 -11.30 2.82
CA ASP A 165 -9.88 -10.22 2.81
C ASP A 165 -9.28 -10.03 1.42
N LEU A 166 -8.93 -11.13 0.74
CA LEU A 166 -8.46 -11.09 -0.64
C LEU A 166 -9.48 -10.40 -1.57
N VAL A 167 -10.76 -10.73 -1.43
CA VAL A 167 -11.84 -10.15 -2.25
C VAL A 167 -12.03 -8.67 -1.94
N TYR A 168 -12.14 -8.29 -0.66
CA TYR A 168 -12.37 -6.89 -0.28
C TYR A 168 -11.18 -5.99 -0.62
N ASN A 169 -9.95 -6.45 -0.42
CA ASN A 169 -8.75 -5.75 -0.84
C ASN A 169 -8.74 -5.53 -2.35
N THR A 170 -9.06 -6.56 -3.13
CA THR A 170 -9.13 -6.50 -4.60
C THR A 170 -10.24 -5.55 -5.07
N LEU A 171 -11.40 -5.54 -4.42
CA LEU A 171 -12.47 -4.56 -4.66
C LEU A 171 -11.99 -3.14 -4.39
N GLY A 172 -11.22 -2.92 -3.31
CA GLY A 172 -10.56 -1.64 -3.04
C GLY A 172 -9.67 -1.19 -4.20
N GLY A 173 -8.89 -2.13 -4.76
CA GLY A 173 -8.09 -1.90 -5.97
C GLY A 173 -8.93 -1.48 -7.17
N THR A 174 -10.04 -2.17 -7.41
CA THR A 174 -10.98 -1.87 -8.51
C THR A 174 -11.57 -0.45 -8.36
N VAL A 175 -12.09 -0.13 -7.18
CA VAL A 175 -12.65 1.20 -6.87
C VAL A 175 -11.59 2.28 -7.01
N GLY A 176 -10.39 2.06 -6.49
CA GLY A 176 -9.27 2.99 -6.62
C GLY A 176 -8.86 3.24 -8.08
N GLY A 177 -8.87 2.20 -8.92
CA GLY A 177 -8.63 2.31 -10.36
C GLY A 177 -9.69 3.14 -11.08
N ILE A 178 -10.97 2.96 -10.73
CA ILE A 178 -12.07 3.76 -11.27
C ILE A 178 -11.91 5.23 -10.86
N ILE A 179 -11.68 5.52 -9.59
CA ILE A 179 -11.48 6.88 -9.07
C ILE A 179 -10.29 7.54 -9.77
N TYR A 180 -9.17 6.82 -9.88
CA TYR A 180 -7.98 7.32 -10.57
C TYR A 180 -8.29 7.70 -12.03
N TYR A 181 -8.98 6.84 -12.78
CA TYR A 181 -9.36 7.12 -14.16
C TYR A 181 -10.26 8.33 -14.30
N VAL A 182 -11.25 8.48 -13.42
CA VAL A 182 -12.15 9.65 -13.42
C VAL A 182 -11.38 10.94 -13.18
N ILE A 183 -10.48 10.95 -12.16
CA ILE A 183 -9.65 12.12 -11.86
C ILE A 183 -8.72 12.43 -13.04
N TYR A 184 -8.10 11.41 -13.63
CA TYR A 184 -7.26 11.56 -14.81
C TYR A 184 -8.03 12.22 -15.97
N LYS A 185 -9.22 11.71 -16.29
CA LYS A 185 -10.05 12.23 -17.38
C LYS A 185 -10.52 13.67 -17.15
N ILE A 186 -10.87 14.02 -15.90
CA ILE A 186 -11.25 15.39 -15.55
C ILE A 186 -10.06 16.35 -15.76
N ARG A 187 -8.87 15.93 -15.33
CA ARG A 187 -7.65 16.75 -15.39
C ARG A 187 -7.17 17.00 -16.83
N HIS A 188 -7.35 16.03 -17.73
CA HIS A 188 -6.92 16.11 -19.15
C HIS A 188 -8.10 16.34 -20.11
N ARG A 189 -9.21 16.89 -19.63
CA ARG A 189 -10.40 17.15 -20.45
C ARG A 189 -10.20 18.30 -21.42
N ASN A 190 -9.28 19.18 -21.15
CA ASN A 190 -9.02 20.41 -21.90
C ASN A 190 -7.74 20.35 -22.75
N GLU A 191 -7.11 19.18 -22.83
CA GLU A 191 -6.01 18.88 -23.76
C GLU A 191 -6.56 18.09 -24.97
#